data_d11d620a08d61845b8adf3f290e51c4e
#
_entry.id   d11d620a08d61845b8adf3f290e51c4e
#
_cell.length_a   1.000
_cell.length_b   1.000
_cell.length_c   1.000
_cell.angle_alpha   90.00
_cell.angle_beta   90.00
_cell.angle_gamma   90.00
#
_symmetry.space_group_name_H-M   'P 1'
#
loop_
_entity.id
_entity.type
_entity.pdbx_description
1 polymer ?
#
loop_
_entity_poly.entity_id
_entity_poly.type
_entity_poly.pdbx_seq_one_letter_code
_entity_poly.pdbx_strand_id
1 'polypeptide(L)'
;MRLVYNTTFHVDDEIAAGLIKSIKEFYIPYIKAKGLCCDILFTRVIVHEEEGRSFSLQLVFPSEEDYVIFIDIYKDKLLGVLIELFGQNLLHFSTTLEEIE
;
A
#
# COMPACT_ATOMS: atom_id res chain seq x y z
N MET A 1 -14.30 8.38 -13.29
CA MET A 1 -14.09 6.98 -12.90
C MET A 1 -12.89 6.88 -11.99
N ARG A 2 -13.07 6.30 -10.82
CA ARG A 2 -11.98 6.17 -9.88
C ARG A 2 -11.23 4.84 -10.08
N LEU A 3 -9.93 4.87 -9.81
CA LEU A 3 -9.11 3.67 -9.80
C LEU A 3 -8.59 3.44 -8.39
N VAL A 4 -8.52 2.18 -7.99
CA VAL A 4 -8.00 1.77 -6.68
C VAL A 4 -6.75 0.92 -6.89
N TYR A 5 -5.64 1.34 -6.27
CA TYR A 5 -4.42 0.55 -6.25
C TYR A 5 -4.35 -0.13 -4.89
N ASN A 6 -4.55 -1.43 -4.88
CA ASN A 6 -4.54 -2.22 -3.65
C ASN A 6 -3.24 -3.00 -3.56
N THR A 7 -2.51 -2.82 -2.46
CA THR A 7 -1.33 -3.64 -2.16
C THR A 7 -1.61 -4.44 -0.90
N THR A 8 -1.44 -5.76 -1.03
CA THR A 8 -1.48 -6.65 0.13
C THR A 8 -0.07 -6.97 0.56
N PHE A 9 0.22 -6.76 1.84
CA PHE A 9 1.50 -7.09 2.45
C PHE A 9 1.32 -8.25 3.40
N HIS A 10 2.26 -9.20 3.34
CA HIS A 10 2.33 -10.27 4.32
C HIS A 10 3.70 -10.25 4.98
N VAL A 11 3.74 -10.21 6.29
CA VAL A 11 4.97 -10.11 7.08
C VAL A 11 4.95 -11.08 8.25
N ASP A 12 6.12 -11.43 8.74
CA ASP A 12 6.26 -12.17 9.99
C ASP A 12 5.73 -11.33 11.16
N ASP A 13 5.26 -12.01 12.21
CA ASP A 13 4.73 -11.34 13.40
C ASP A 13 5.71 -10.32 14.00
N GLU A 14 7.01 -10.65 13.98
CA GLU A 14 8.06 -9.83 14.56
C GLU A 14 8.21 -8.47 13.91
N ILE A 15 7.87 -8.36 12.61
CA ILE A 15 8.02 -7.12 11.87
C ILE A 15 6.71 -6.41 11.57
N ALA A 16 5.59 -7.00 11.97
CA ALA A 16 4.27 -6.41 11.71
C ALA A 16 4.15 -4.99 12.28
N ALA A 17 4.59 -4.77 13.52
CA ALA A 17 4.54 -3.43 14.13
C ALA A 17 5.38 -2.42 13.36
N GLY A 18 6.56 -2.83 12.89
CA GLY A 18 7.44 -1.97 12.10
C GLY A 18 6.82 -1.61 10.75
N LEU A 19 6.17 -2.56 10.10
CA LEU A 19 5.48 -2.30 8.84
C LEU A 19 4.34 -1.29 9.03
N ILE A 20 3.50 -1.51 10.05
CA ILE A 20 2.40 -0.61 10.37
C ILE A 20 2.93 0.81 10.59
N LYS A 21 3.98 0.94 11.38
CA LYS A 21 4.61 2.22 11.68
C LYS A 21 5.12 2.91 10.40
N SER A 22 5.83 2.17 9.56
CA SER A 22 6.39 2.70 8.32
C SER A 22 5.31 3.17 7.35
N ILE A 23 4.21 2.43 7.25
CA ILE A 23 3.12 2.83 6.38
C ILE A 23 2.39 4.06 6.94
N LYS A 24 2.10 4.08 8.24
CA LYS A 24 1.37 5.19 8.87
C LYS A 24 2.20 6.46 8.98
N GLU A 25 3.49 6.35 9.24
CA GLU A 25 4.35 7.52 9.52
C GLU A 25 5.14 8.00 8.31
N PHE A 26 5.35 7.15 7.32
CA PHE A 26 6.10 7.51 6.11
C PHE A 26 5.26 7.41 4.83
N TYR A 27 4.79 6.21 4.49
CA TYR A 27 4.16 5.95 3.18
C TYR A 27 2.91 6.83 2.98
N ILE A 28 1.96 6.74 3.91
CA ILE A 28 0.70 7.47 3.79
C ILE A 28 0.91 8.99 3.81
N PRO A 29 1.66 9.57 4.75
CA PRO A 29 1.90 11.01 4.73
C PRO A 29 2.61 11.48 3.46
N TYR A 30 3.55 10.67 2.96
CA TYR A 30 4.29 11.01 1.75
C TYR A 30 3.35 11.09 0.53
N ILE A 31 2.53 10.07 0.32
CA ILE A 31 1.64 10.05 -0.85
C ILE A 31 0.48 11.04 -0.70
N LYS A 32 0.02 11.26 0.53
CA LYS A 32 -1.00 12.28 0.82
C LYS A 32 -0.52 13.67 0.41
N ALA A 33 0.73 13.98 0.68
CA ALA A 33 1.33 15.28 0.35
C ALA A 33 1.40 15.52 -1.16
N LYS A 34 1.37 14.47 -1.98
CA LYS A 34 1.39 14.61 -3.44
C LYS A 34 0.03 14.97 -4.03
N GLY A 35 -1.05 14.83 -3.25
CA GLY A 35 -2.38 15.24 -3.68
C GLY A 35 -3.00 14.40 -4.78
N LEU A 36 -2.51 13.17 -4.98
CA LEU A 36 -3.00 12.30 -6.05
C LEU A 36 -4.18 11.44 -5.64
N CYS A 37 -4.27 11.09 -4.36
CA CYS A 37 -5.31 10.21 -3.85
C CYS A 37 -6.46 11.01 -3.25
N CYS A 38 -7.69 10.57 -3.51
CA CYS A 38 -8.88 11.14 -2.88
C CYS A 38 -9.28 10.36 -1.62
N ASP A 39 -8.78 9.16 -1.44
CA ASP A 39 -8.98 8.35 -0.24
C ASP A 39 -7.84 7.36 -0.08
N ILE A 40 -7.53 7.00 1.18
CA ILE A 40 -6.51 6.01 1.52
C ILE A 40 -7.06 5.18 2.66
N LEU A 41 -7.04 3.86 2.48
CA LEU A 41 -7.51 2.93 3.50
C LEU A 41 -6.42 1.90 3.79
N PHE A 42 -6.02 1.80 5.06
CA PHE A 42 -5.03 0.83 5.51
C PHE A 42 -5.68 -0.09 6.53
N THR A 43 -5.75 -1.39 6.22
CA THR A 43 -6.52 -2.36 6.99
C THR A 43 -5.70 -3.59 7.32
N ARG A 44 -6.11 -4.28 8.39
CA ARG A 44 -5.63 -5.63 8.69
C ARG A 44 -6.59 -6.62 8.04
N VAL A 45 -6.04 -7.62 7.37
CA VAL A 45 -6.85 -8.70 6.82
C VAL A 45 -7.24 -9.64 7.96
N ILE A 46 -8.55 -9.84 8.14
CA ILE A 46 -9.07 -10.70 9.21
C ILE A 46 -9.25 -12.11 8.64
N VAL A 47 -8.21 -12.91 8.79
CA VAL A 47 -8.21 -14.33 8.42
C VAL A 47 -7.51 -15.13 9.50
N HIS A 48 -7.74 -16.43 9.50
CA HIS A 48 -7.04 -17.34 10.41
C HIS A 48 -5.69 -17.67 9.77
N GLU A 49 -4.64 -16.98 10.23
CA GLU A 49 -3.28 -17.20 9.75
C GLU A 49 -2.47 -17.88 10.86
N GLU A 50 -1.79 -18.98 10.51
CA GLU A 50 -0.93 -19.69 11.45
C GLU A 50 0.37 -18.94 11.68
N GLU A 51 0.88 -18.30 10.64
CA GLU A 51 2.14 -17.56 10.68
C GLU A 51 1.99 -16.21 9.99
N GLY A 52 2.48 -15.17 10.64
CA GLY A 52 2.51 -13.84 10.07
C GLY A 52 1.20 -13.09 10.13
N ARG A 53 1.20 -11.95 9.49
CA ARG A 53 0.05 -11.03 9.43
C ARG A 53 -0.04 -10.43 8.03
N SER A 54 -1.27 -10.21 7.58
CA SER A 54 -1.53 -9.58 6.29
C SER A 54 -2.24 -8.24 6.46
N PHE A 55 -1.84 -7.29 5.65
CA PHE A 55 -2.38 -5.93 5.65
C PHE A 55 -2.71 -5.52 4.22
N SER A 56 -3.75 -4.71 4.07
CA SER A 56 -4.16 -4.18 2.78
C SER A 56 -4.07 -2.67 2.81
N LEU A 57 -3.37 -2.09 1.83
CA LEU A 57 -3.30 -0.64 1.64
C LEU A 57 -4.00 -0.31 0.33
N GLN A 58 -5.07 0.46 0.41
CA GLN A 58 -5.83 0.90 -0.77
C GLN A 58 -5.65 2.38 -0.99
N LEU A 59 -5.16 2.73 -2.18
CA LEU A 59 -5.04 4.11 -2.62
C LEU A 59 -6.11 4.34 -3.67
N VAL A 60 -6.99 5.32 -3.44
CA VAL A 60 -8.08 5.63 -4.36
C VAL A 60 -7.71 6.90 -5.13
N PHE A 61 -7.68 6.79 -6.46
CA PHE A 61 -7.35 7.90 -7.35
C PHE A 61 -8.61 8.40 -8.04
N PRO A 62 -8.84 9.73 -8.05
CA PRO A 62 -10.05 10.28 -8.65
C PRO A 62 -10.10 10.15 -10.17
N SER A 63 -8.93 9.95 -10.80
CA SER A 63 -8.82 9.86 -12.25
C SER A 63 -7.71 8.91 -12.66
N GLU A 64 -7.77 8.44 -13.90
CA GLU A 64 -6.69 7.65 -14.50
C GLU A 64 -5.39 8.44 -14.57
N GLU A 65 -5.47 9.73 -14.84
CA GLU A 65 -4.30 10.60 -14.91
C GLU A 65 -3.50 10.60 -13.60
N ASP A 66 -4.18 10.79 -12.48
CA ASP A 66 -3.53 10.76 -11.16
C ASP A 66 -2.93 9.38 -10.85
N TYR A 67 -3.63 8.33 -11.23
CA TYR A 67 -3.15 6.96 -11.07
C TYR A 67 -1.86 6.72 -11.86
N VAL A 68 -1.81 7.16 -13.13
CA VAL A 68 -0.64 6.99 -13.97
C VAL A 68 0.58 7.72 -13.39
N ILE A 69 0.37 8.93 -12.87
CA ILE A 69 1.44 9.69 -12.19
C ILE A 69 2.00 8.89 -11.01
N PHE A 70 1.12 8.30 -10.20
CA PHE A 70 1.54 7.47 -9.08
C PHE A 70 2.37 6.27 -9.55
N ILE A 71 1.87 5.53 -10.54
CA ILE A 71 2.55 4.34 -11.06
C ILE A 71 3.92 4.67 -11.62
N ASP A 72 4.01 5.75 -12.41
CA ASP A 72 5.24 6.10 -13.12
C ASP A 72 6.30 6.71 -12.22
N ILE A 73 5.91 7.47 -11.20
CA ILE A 73 6.84 8.27 -10.41
C ILE A 73 7.04 7.72 -8.99
N TYR A 74 5.97 7.28 -8.33
CA TYR A 74 6.02 7.04 -6.89
C TYR A 74 5.96 5.58 -6.46
N LYS A 75 5.30 4.73 -7.23
CA LYS A 75 5.06 3.34 -6.84
C LYS A 75 6.34 2.59 -6.45
N ASP A 76 7.29 2.54 -7.37
CA ASP A 76 8.51 1.78 -7.16
C ASP A 76 9.41 2.40 -6.10
N LYS A 77 9.40 3.72 -6.00
CA LYS A 77 10.16 4.44 -4.98
C LYS A 77 9.66 4.11 -3.58
N LEU A 78 8.35 4.14 -3.37
CA LEU A 78 7.75 3.85 -2.07
C LEU A 78 7.92 2.37 -1.70
N LEU A 79 7.67 1.48 -2.65
CA LEU A 79 7.87 0.04 -2.43
C LEU A 79 9.33 -0.26 -2.14
N GLY A 80 10.25 0.38 -2.84
CA GLY A 80 11.67 0.21 -2.65
C GLY A 80 12.12 0.54 -1.23
N VAL A 81 11.56 1.57 -0.61
CA VAL A 81 11.86 1.91 0.78
C VAL A 81 11.41 0.78 1.72
N LEU A 82 10.22 0.22 1.50
CA LEU A 82 9.72 -0.87 2.33
C LEU A 82 10.56 -2.13 2.16
N ILE A 83 10.94 -2.46 0.94
CA ILE A 83 11.80 -3.62 0.67
C ILE A 83 13.17 -3.44 1.34
N GLU A 84 13.73 -2.24 1.29
CA GLU A 84 15.01 -1.93 1.93
C GLU A 84 14.93 -2.10 3.45
N LEU A 85 13.80 -1.71 4.06
CA LEU A 85 13.62 -1.83 5.51
C LEU A 85 13.37 -3.27 5.96
N PHE A 86 12.60 -4.05 5.20
CA PHE A 86 12.10 -5.34 5.66
C PHE A 86 12.62 -6.54 4.87
N GLY A 87 13.14 -6.30 3.67
CA GLY A 87 13.79 -7.32 2.86
C GLY A 87 12.90 -8.52 2.54
N GLN A 88 13.45 -9.71 2.77
CA GLN A 88 12.78 -10.97 2.46
C GLN A 88 11.61 -11.30 3.39
N ASN A 89 11.49 -10.58 4.51
CA ASN A 89 10.40 -10.77 5.46
C ASN A 89 9.10 -10.10 5.01
N LEU A 90 9.15 -9.37 3.89
CA LEU A 90 8.01 -8.69 3.33
C LEU A 90 7.60 -9.34 2.01
N LEU A 91 6.44 -9.98 2.00
CA LEU A 91 5.81 -10.42 0.76
C LEU A 91 4.75 -9.40 0.40
N HIS A 92 4.61 -9.12 -0.89
CA HIS A 92 3.62 -8.15 -1.36
C HIS A 92 3.12 -8.50 -2.74
N PHE A 93 1.88 -8.13 -3.01
CA PHE A 93 1.33 -8.14 -4.36
C PHE A 93 0.32 -7.02 -4.48
N SER A 94 0.13 -6.55 -5.70
CA SER A 94 -0.74 -5.42 -5.97
C SER A 94 -1.74 -5.73 -7.07
N THR A 95 -2.92 -5.12 -6.95
CA THR A 95 -4.01 -5.25 -7.92
C THR A 95 -4.58 -3.86 -8.16
N THR A 96 -4.84 -3.55 -9.43
CA THR A 96 -5.55 -2.32 -9.79
C THR A 96 -7.00 -2.65 -10.03
N LEU A 97 -7.88 -1.90 -9.37
CA LEU A 97 -9.31 -2.05 -9.46
C LEU A 97 -9.92 -0.82 -10.09
N GLU A 98 -10.90 -1.02 -10.95
CA GLU A 98 -11.64 0.05 -11.59
C GLU A 98 -13.02 0.13 -10.97
N GLU A 99 -13.43 1.34 -10.54
CA GLU A 99 -14.78 1.54 -10.03
C GLU A 99 -15.80 1.37 -11.14
N ILE A 100 -16.82 0.56 -10.90
CA ILE A 100 -17.94 0.40 -11.83
C ILE A 100 -19.09 1.28 -11.34
N GLU A 101 -19.52 2.16 -12.20
CA GLU A 101 -20.64 3.08 -11.90
C GLU A 101 -21.99 2.48 -12.27
#